data_e1078945c6f9c2907cbcc364a1fa57bf
#
_entry.id   e1078945c6f9c2907cbcc364a1fa57bf
#
_cell.length_a   1.000
_cell.length_b   1.000
_cell.length_c   1.000
_cell.angle_alpha   90.00
_cell.angle_beta   90.00
_cell.angle_gamma   90.00
#
_symmetry.space_group_name_H-M   'P 1'
#
loop_
_entity.id
_entity.type
_entity.pdbx_description
1 polymer ?
#
loop_
_entity_poly.entity_id
_entity_poly.type
_entity_poly.pdbx_seq_one_letter_code
_entity_poly.pdbx_strand_id
1 'polypeptide(L)'
;TAIFIMSLISIICYKKKSLDKITENIVKGLKFGFEIFGVVIPIAAFFYLGDSALGEIFGNILPKGSNGIVNDLGVALASVVPINSTISASTLTVVGAITGLDGSGFSGISLVGSIAKIFSTALGGGVATLTALGQIAGIWIGGGTVIPWAIIPVAAICGVDAFELAKRNIKPVVIGLVVTTIVAIIII
;
A
#
# COMPACT_ATOMS: atom_id res chain seq x y z
N THR A 1 9.63 -16.77 11.14
CA THR A 1 11.00 -16.43 11.63
C THR A 1 10.95 -15.62 12.91
N ALA A 2 10.20 -14.46 12.97
CA ALA A 2 10.14 -13.60 14.17
C ALA A 2 9.63 -14.33 15.42
N ILE A 3 8.53 -15.09 15.31
CA ILE A 3 7.97 -15.88 16.43
C ILE A 3 9.00 -16.90 16.94
N PHE A 4 9.73 -17.56 16.04
CA PHE A 4 10.75 -18.53 16.42
C PHE A 4 11.91 -17.88 17.20
N ILE A 5 12.42 -16.75 16.72
CA ILE A 5 13.49 -16.00 17.40
C ILE A 5 13.03 -15.49 18.77
N MET A 6 11.83 -14.91 18.85
CA MET A 6 11.21 -14.48 20.11
C MET A 6 11.06 -15.64 21.09
N SER A 7 10.62 -16.81 20.60
CA SER A 7 10.47 -18.01 21.45
C SER A 7 11.82 -18.49 21.99
N LEU A 8 12.87 -18.54 21.15
CA LEU A 8 14.22 -18.89 21.58
C LEU A 8 14.74 -17.93 22.68
N ILE A 9 14.59 -16.62 22.45
CA ILE A 9 14.99 -15.61 23.43
C ILE A 9 14.22 -15.81 24.74
N SER A 10 12.92 -16.05 24.67
CA SER A 10 12.08 -16.27 25.84
C SER A 10 12.48 -17.53 26.62
N ILE A 11 12.86 -18.61 25.94
CA ILE A 11 13.34 -19.84 26.58
C ILE A 11 14.65 -19.57 27.34
N ILE A 12 15.57 -18.86 26.71
CA ILE A 12 16.87 -18.54 27.33
C ILE A 12 16.69 -17.63 28.56
N CYS A 13 15.86 -16.56 28.42
CA CYS A 13 15.70 -15.55 29.45
C CYS A 13 14.81 -16.00 30.63
N TYR A 14 13.68 -16.67 30.35
CA TYR A 14 12.65 -16.95 31.36
C TYR A 14 12.61 -18.41 31.85
N LYS A 15 13.40 -19.31 31.27
CA LYS A 15 13.54 -20.73 31.69
C LYS A 15 12.19 -21.40 31.95
N LYS A 16 11.87 -21.69 33.22
CA LYS A 16 10.61 -22.38 33.62
C LYS A 16 9.32 -21.60 33.28
N LYS A 17 9.39 -20.28 33.15
CA LYS A 17 8.22 -19.42 32.78
C LYS A 17 8.22 -19.04 31.30
N SER A 18 9.05 -19.69 30.47
CA SER A 18 9.19 -19.35 29.07
C SER A 18 7.91 -19.51 28.28
N LEU A 19 7.14 -20.58 28.50
CA LEU A 19 5.89 -20.83 27.77
C LEU A 19 4.83 -19.75 28.05
N ASP A 20 4.67 -19.34 29.31
CA ASP A 20 3.74 -18.28 29.67
C ASP A 20 4.13 -16.97 28.99
N LYS A 21 5.43 -16.66 28.97
CA LYS A 21 5.96 -15.45 28.34
C LYS A 21 5.88 -15.48 26.82
N ILE A 22 6.08 -16.61 26.19
CA ILE A 22 5.87 -16.79 24.75
C ILE A 22 4.42 -16.52 24.41
N THR A 23 3.46 -17.14 25.14
CA THR A 23 2.04 -16.94 24.94
C THR A 23 1.64 -15.48 25.13
N GLU A 24 2.09 -14.85 26.21
CA GLU A 24 1.83 -13.43 26.50
C GLU A 24 2.35 -12.52 25.34
N ASN A 25 3.56 -12.75 24.88
CA ASN A 25 4.16 -11.96 23.81
C ASN A 25 3.45 -12.17 22.46
N ILE A 26 3.05 -13.41 22.14
CA ILE A 26 2.26 -13.69 20.93
C ILE A 26 0.91 -12.95 20.99
N VAL A 27 0.20 -13.06 22.11
CA VAL A 27 -1.11 -12.40 22.30
C VAL A 27 -0.96 -10.87 22.19
N LYS A 28 0.06 -10.28 22.82
CA LYS A 28 0.35 -8.84 22.70
C LYS A 28 0.64 -8.44 21.26
N GLY A 29 1.48 -9.21 20.57
CA GLY A 29 1.82 -8.95 19.17
C GLY A 29 0.61 -9.05 18.24
N LEU A 30 -0.25 -10.04 18.43
CA LEU A 30 -1.49 -10.17 17.66
C LEU A 30 -2.47 -9.03 17.94
N LYS A 31 -2.69 -8.67 19.22
CA LYS A 31 -3.53 -7.52 19.58
C LYS A 31 -3.04 -6.24 18.94
N PHE A 32 -1.75 -5.96 19.03
CA PHE A 32 -1.12 -4.80 18.39
C PHE A 32 -1.29 -4.84 16.86
N GLY A 33 -1.08 -6.01 16.25
CA GLY A 33 -1.30 -6.18 14.81
C GLY A 33 -2.74 -5.88 14.40
N PHE A 34 -3.73 -6.39 15.11
CA PHE A 34 -5.14 -6.11 14.84
C PHE A 34 -5.54 -4.66 15.13
N GLU A 35 -4.97 -4.05 16.16
CA GLU A 35 -5.22 -2.64 16.48
C GLU A 35 -4.75 -1.71 15.36
N ILE A 36 -3.59 -1.97 14.77
CA ILE A 36 -3.03 -1.17 13.69
C ILE A 36 -3.63 -1.55 12.32
N PHE A 37 -3.66 -2.84 11.99
CA PHE A 37 -4.03 -3.30 10.65
C PHE A 37 -5.51 -3.68 10.51
N GLY A 38 -6.28 -3.70 11.60
CA GLY A 38 -7.69 -4.08 11.57
C GLY A 38 -8.53 -3.20 10.64
N VAL A 39 -8.23 -1.91 10.56
CA VAL A 39 -8.91 -0.97 9.65
C VAL A 39 -8.56 -1.19 8.18
N VAL A 40 -7.42 -1.79 7.89
CA VAL A 40 -6.98 -2.09 6.52
C VAL A 40 -7.77 -3.26 5.93
N ILE A 41 -8.23 -4.19 6.77
CA ILE A 41 -8.96 -5.39 6.32
C ILE A 41 -10.23 -5.03 5.52
N PRO A 42 -11.16 -4.20 6.03
CA PRO A 42 -12.35 -3.84 5.27
C PRO A 42 -12.03 -3.01 4.02
N ILE A 43 -11.00 -2.16 4.06
CA ILE A 43 -10.56 -1.37 2.92
C ILE A 43 -10.00 -2.29 1.83
N ALA A 44 -9.09 -3.20 2.19
CA ALA A 44 -8.54 -4.18 1.27
C ALA A 44 -9.63 -5.11 0.71
N ALA A 45 -10.59 -5.55 1.53
CA ALA A 45 -11.71 -6.34 1.10
C ALA A 45 -12.60 -5.59 0.09
N PHE A 46 -12.86 -4.30 0.30
CA PHE A 46 -13.60 -3.46 -0.65
C PHE A 46 -12.93 -3.42 -2.03
N PHE A 47 -11.63 -3.15 -2.07
CA PHE A 47 -10.89 -3.10 -3.33
C PHE A 47 -10.79 -4.48 -3.98
N TYR A 48 -10.58 -5.53 -3.21
CA TYR A 48 -10.50 -6.89 -3.71
C TYR A 48 -11.84 -7.38 -4.29
N LEU A 49 -12.96 -7.11 -3.59
CA LEU A 49 -14.30 -7.40 -4.09
C LEU A 49 -14.66 -6.54 -5.31
N GLY A 50 -14.18 -5.30 -5.37
CA GLY A 50 -14.38 -4.41 -6.52
C GLY A 50 -13.59 -4.82 -7.76
N ASP A 51 -12.63 -5.73 -7.66
CA ASP A 51 -11.83 -6.27 -8.76
C ASP A 51 -12.37 -7.68 -9.17
N SER A 52 -11.60 -8.69 -8.97
CA SER A 52 -11.86 -10.06 -9.48
C SER A 52 -12.65 -10.93 -8.50
N ALA A 53 -12.52 -10.72 -7.21
CA ALA A 53 -13.05 -11.62 -6.20
C ALA A 53 -14.59 -11.69 -6.20
N LEU A 54 -15.28 -10.66 -6.67
CA LEU A 54 -16.74 -10.69 -6.77
C LEU A 54 -17.19 -11.82 -7.70
N GLY A 55 -16.53 -11.95 -8.85
CA GLY A 55 -16.78 -13.04 -9.80
C GLY A 55 -16.35 -14.41 -9.27
N GLU A 56 -15.26 -14.48 -8.53
CA GLU A 56 -14.77 -15.73 -7.92
C GLU A 56 -15.68 -16.26 -6.81
N ILE A 57 -16.27 -15.35 -5.99
CA ILE A 57 -17.11 -15.73 -4.85
C ILE A 57 -18.57 -15.96 -5.26
N PHE A 58 -19.12 -15.09 -6.08
CA PHE A 58 -20.54 -15.07 -6.41
C PHE A 58 -20.88 -15.53 -7.84
N GLY A 59 -19.86 -15.86 -8.64
CA GLY A 59 -20.04 -16.21 -10.04
C GLY A 59 -20.37 -15.01 -10.94
N ASN A 60 -20.99 -15.25 -12.08
CA ASN A 60 -21.28 -14.24 -13.11
C ASN A 60 -22.46 -13.33 -12.72
N ILE A 61 -22.30 -12.50 -11.70
CA ILE A 61 -23.31 -11.54 -11.24
C ILE A 61 -23.10 -10.11 -11.77
N LEU A 62 -21.94 -9.85 -12.38
CA LEU A 62 -21.62 -8.54 -12.93
C LEU A 62 -22.46 -8.26 -14.19
N PRO A 63 -22.86 -7.00 -14.42
CA PRO A 63 -23.50 -6.60 -15.68
C PRO A 63 -22.63 -6.93 -16.89
N LYS A 64 -23.26 -7.20 -18.03
CA LYS A 64 -22.53 -7.45 -19.29
C LYS A 64 -21.64 -6.25 -19.62
N GLY A 65 -20.33 -6.50 -19.77
CA GLY A 65 -19.33 -5.46 -20.06
C GLY A 65 -18.62 -4.88 -18.86
N SER A 66 -19.04 -5.20 -17.61
CA SER A 66 -18.31 -4.84 -16.39
C SER A 66 -17.31 -5.94 -16.01
N ASN A 67 -16.10 -5.53 -15.62
CA ASN A 67 -15.07 -6.41 -15.04
C ASN A 67 -14.85 -6.12 -13.55
N GLY A 68 -15.79 -5.44 -12.91
CA GLY A 68 -15.72 -5.01 -11.51
C GLY A 68 -15.55 -3.50 -11.38
N ILE A 69 -16.04 -2.96 -10.27
CA ILE A 69 -16.12 -1.49 -10.03
C ILE A 69 -14.74 -0.82 -10.14
N VAL A 70 -13.70 -1.46 -9.60
CA VAL A 70 -12.33 -0.90 -9.60
C VAL A 70 -11.78 -0.88 -11.03
N ASN A 71 -12.02 -1.94 -11.80
CA ASN A 71 -11.56 -2.01 -13.17
C ASN A 71 -12.33 -1.03 -14.08
N ASP A 72 -13.64 -0.94 -13.90
CA ASP A 72 -14.49 -0.01 -14.65
C ASP A 72 -14.13 1.44 -14.37
N LEU A 73 -13.79 1.77 -13.10
CA LEU A 73 -13.27 3.08 -12.72
C LEU A 73 -11.92 3.36 -13.39
N GLY A 74 -11.04 2.35 -13.47
CA GLY A 74 -9.77 2.46 -14.19
C GLY A 74 -9.97 2.75 -15.68
N VAL A 75 -10.90 2.04 -16.35
CA VAL A 75 -11.26 2.28 -17.76
C VAL A 75 -11.82 3.68 -17.96
N ALA A 76 -12.71 4.13 -17.08
CA ALA A 76 -13.27 5.48 -17.14
C ALA A 76 -12.18 6.57 -16.99
N LEU A 77 -11.23 6.38 -16.07
CA LEU A 77 -10.10 7.28 -15.91
C LEU A 77 -9.22 7.30 -17.19
N ALA A 78 -8.91 6.15 -17.75
CA ALA A 78 -8.11 6.05 -18.96
C ALA A 78 -8.77 6.70 -20.19
N SER A 79 -10.11 6.74 -20.25
CA SER A 79 -10.84 7.38 -21.36
C SER A 79 -10.76 8.91 -21.34
N VAL A 80 -10.48 9.51 -20.17
CA VAL A 80 -10.41 10.97 -19.97
C VAL A 80 -8.97 11.48 -20.01
N VAL A 81 -8.01 10.65 -19.65
CA VAL A 81 -6.58 11.01 -19.60
C VAL A 81 -5.91 10.67 -20.92
N PRO A 82 -5.28 11.66 -21.63
CA PRO A 82 -4.50 11.37 -22.83
C PRO A 82 -3.32 10.45 -22.50
N ILE A 83 -3.28 9.30 -23.16
CA ILE A 83 -2.33 8.22 -22.82
C ILE A 83 -1.00 8.47 -23.51
N ASN A 84 -0.02 8.92 -22.74
CA ASN A 84 1.40 8.92 -23.07
C ASN A 84 2.22 8.60 -21.82
N SER A 85 3.50 8.23 -21.98
CA SER A 85 4.36 7.82 -20.84
C SER A 85 4.39 8.86 -19.71
N THR A 86 4.49 10.15 -20.04
CA THR A 86 4.57 11.24 -19.07
C THR A 86 3.28 11.36 -18.24
N ILE A 87 2.13 11.41 -18.91
CA ILE A 87 0.84 11.56 -18.26
C ILE A 87 0.49 10.29 -17.48
N SER A 88 0.74 9.12 -18.04
CA SER A 88 0.50 7.85 -17.37
C SER A 88 1.32 7.71 -16.09
N ALA A 89 2.63 7.97 -16.13
CA ALA A 89 3.49 7.93 -14.96
C ALA A 89 3.07 8.97 -13.91
N SER A 90 2.80 10.21 -14.32
CA SER A 90 2.36 11.26 -13.41
C SER A 90 1.02 10.92 -12.75
N THR A 91 0.06 10.39 -13.52
CA THR A 91 -1.23 9.95 -12.99
C THR A 91 -1.07 8.84 -11.96
N LEU A 92 -0.25 7.83 -12.24
CA LEU A 92 0.00 6.72 -11.30
C LEU A 92 0.70 7.22 -10.02
N THR A 93 1.63 8.17 -10.13
CA THR A 93 2.27 8.80 -8.95
C THR A 93 1.23 9.53 -8.10
N VAL A 94 0.37 10.35 -8.72
CA VAL A 94 -0.65 11.13 -8.00
C VAL A 94 -1.71 10.21 -7.39
N VAL A 95 -2.23 9.25 -8.14
CA VAL A 95 -3.22 8.29 -7.62
C VAL A 95 -2.63 7.47 -6.48
N GLY A 96 -1.40 6.97 -6.63
CA GLY A 96 -0.71 6.27 -5.56
C GLY A 96 -0.52 7.14 -4.33
N ALA A 97 -0.09 8.40 -4.49
CA ALA A 97 0.06 9.34 -3.39
C ALA A 97 -1.27 9.60 -2.66
N ILE A 98 -2.37 9.79 -3.40
CA ILE A 98 -3.71 10.00 -2.83
C ILE A 98 -4.15 8.77 -2.05
N THR A 99 -4.01 7.56 -2.62
CA THR A 99 -4.36 6.31 -1.93
C THR A 99 -3.50 6.07 -0.68
N GLY A 100 -2.26 6.57 -0.67
CA GLY A 100 -1.39 6.50 0.50
C GLY A 100 -1.83 7.38 1.68
N LEU A 101 -2.71 8.37 1.45
CA LEU A 101 -3.20 9.25 2.53
C LEU A 101 -4.02 8.54 3.60
N ASP A 102 -4.50 7.32 3.33
CA ASP A 102 -5.14 6.49 4.35
C ASP A 102 -4.16 5.99 5.43
N GLY A 103 -2.86 6.16 5.19
CA GLY A 103 -1.78 5.79 6.10
C GLY A 103 -1.32 4.33 6.00
N SER A 104 -2.01 3.44 5.27
CA SER A 104 -1.65 2.03 5.15
C SER A 104 -0.58 1.77 4.10
N GLY A 105 -0.59 2.52 3.02
CA GLY A 105 0.23 2.29 1.83
C GLY A 105 -0.19 1.06 1.01
N PHE A 106 -1.23 0.33 1.42
CA PHE A 106 -1.68 -0.91 0.77
C PHE A 106 -3.06 -0.82 0.13
N SER A 107 -3.93 0.07 0.61
CA SER A 107 -5.33 0.17 0.17
C SER A 107 -5.49 0.46 -1.32
N GLY A 108 -4.54 1.18 -1.91
CA GLY A 108 -4.57 1.57 -3.31
C GLY A 108 -4.00 0.55 -4.30
N ILE A 109 -3.49 -0.61 -3.85
CA ILE A 109 -2.77 -1.55 -4.72
C ILE A 109 -3.62 -2.01 -5.89
N SER A 110 -4.88 -2.42 -5.66
CA SER A 110 -5.78 -2.88 -6.71
C SER A 110 -6.12 -1.77 -7.70
N LEU A 111 -6.41 -0.56 -7.23
CA LEU A 111 -6.72 0.59 -8.08
C LEU A 111 -5.51 0.98 -8.93
N VAL A 112 -4.33 1.13 -8.32
CA VAL A 112 -3.09 1.43 -9.02
C VAL A 112 -2.76 0.37 -10.07
N GLY A 113 -2.89 -0.92 -9.72
CA GLY A 113 -2.66 -2.02 -10.65
C GLY A 113 -3.62 -2.02 -11.84
N SER A 114 -4.90 -1.74 -11.59
CA SER A 114 -5.92 -1.66 -12.65
C SER A 114 -5.64 -0.51 -13.62
N ILE A 115 -5.36 0.69 -13.11
CA ILE A 115 -5.01 1.85 -13.95
C ILE A 115 -3.71 1.59 -14.72
N ALA A 116 -2.68 1.03 -14.07
CA ALA A 116 -1.41 0.69 -14.70
C ALA A 116 -1.60 -0.29 -15.85
N LYS A 117 -2.44 -1.32 -15.67
CA LYS A 117 -2.75 -2.30 -16.71
C LYS A 117 -3.41 -1.64 -17.93
N ILE A 118 -4.38 -0.75 -17.71
CA ILE A 118 -5.09 -0.06 -18.80
C ILE A 118 -4.13 0.86 -19.56
N PHE A 119 -3.36 1.68 -18.85
CA PHE A 119 -2.40 2.59 -19.48
C PHE A 119 -1.31 1.84 -20.23
N SER A 120 -0.79 0.75 -19.64
CA SER A 120 0.23 -0.07 -20.31
C SER A 120 -0.27 -0.74 -21.58
N THR A 121 -1.54 -1.14 -21.63
CA THR A 121 -2.15 -1.71 -22.85
C THR A 121 -2.16 -0.67 -23.98
N ALA A 122 -2.49 0.57 -23.67
CA ALA A 122 -2.50 1.65 -24.66
C ALA A 122 -1.09 2.15 -25.04
N LEU A 123 -0.12 2.06 -24.12
CA LEU A 123 1.29 2.41 -24.38
C LEU A 123 2.06 1.29 -25.10
N GLY A 124 1.52 0.06 -25.14
CA GLY A 124 2.19 -1.11 -25.68
C GLY A 124 3.18 -1.78 -24.72
N GLY A 125 3.21 -1.38 -23.44
CA GLY A 125 4.09 -1.95 -22.42
C GLY A 125 4.16 -1.16 -21.12
N GLY A 126 5.08 -1.54 -20.22
CA GLY A 126 5.39 -0.77 -19.00
C GLY A 126 4.47 -1.04 -17.80
N VAL A 127 3.64 -2.09 -17.80
CA VAL A 127 2.71 -2.40 -16.70
C VAL A 127 3.43 -2.53 -15.35
N ALA A 128 4.57 -3.22 -15.32
CA ALA A 128 5.33 -3.43 -14.08
C ALA A 128 5.88 -2.11 -13.53
N THR A 129 6.43 -1.25 -14.40
CA THR A 129 6.97 0.06 -14.05
C THR A 129 5.87 0.98 -13.51
N LEU A 130 4.74 1.07 -14.21
CA LEU A 130 3.60 1.89 -13.79
C LEU A 130 3.01 1.40 -12.45
N THR A 131 2.83 0.09 -12.30
CA THR A 131 2.33 -0.48 -11.03
C THR A 131 3.28 -0.21 -9.88
N ALA A 132 4.59 -0.44 -10.08
CA ALA A 132 5.61 -0.18 -9.08
C ALA A 132 5.65 1.31 -8.69
N LEU A 133 5.55 2.22 -9.66
CA LEU A 133 5.54 3.66 -9.42
C LEU A 133 4.38 4.09 -8.52
N GLY A 134 3.18 3.64 -8.84
CA GLY A 134 2.00 3.97 -8.03
C GLY A 134 2.05 3.35 -6.63
N GLN A 135 2.57 2.13 -6.49
CA GLN A 135 2.78 1.50 -5.19
C GLN A 135 3.85 2.23 -4.36
N ILE A 136 4.96 2.61 -4.97
CA ILE A 136 6.01 3.41 -4.30
C ILE A 136 5.41 4.71 -3.79
N ALA A 137 4.60 5.40 -4.60
CA ALA A 137 3.95 6.63 -4.19
C ALA A 137 3.02 6.42 -2.98
N GLY A 138 2.19 5.37 -3.00
CA GLY A 138 1.31 5.00 -1.89
C GLY A 138 2.08 4.68 -0.61
N ILE A 139 3.11 3.86 -0.71
CA ILE A 139 3.93 3.45 0.44
C ILE A 139 4.72 4.64 1.01
N TRP A 140 5.29 5.49 0.17
CA TRP A 140 6.07 6.63 0.64
C TRP A 140 5.23 7.75 1.24
N ILE A 141 3.99 7.88 0.84
CA ILE A 141 3.06 8.81 1.50
C ILE A 141 2.48 8.18 2.77
N GLY A 142 1.98 6.95 2.70
CA GLY A 142 1.21 6.32 3.77
C GLY A 142 1.99 5.36 4.66
N GLY A 143 2.90 4.58 4.09
CA GLY A 143 3.51 3.42 4.75
C GLY A 143 4.65 3.72 5.73
N GLY A 144 4.62 4.83 6.45
CA GLY A 144 5.59 5.12 7.51
C GLY A 144 6.53 6.27 7.23
N THR A 145 6.19 7.17 6.33
CA THR A 145 7.07 8.28 5.96
C THR A 145 6.45 9.65 6.18
N VAL A 146 5.23 9.90 5.67
CA VAL A 146 4.56 11.21 5.76
C VAL A 146 3.37 11.17 6.70
N ILE A 147 2.58 10.11 6.68
CA ILE A 147 1.41 10.00 7.54
C ILE A 147 1.84 9.68 8.97
N PRO A 148 1.48 10.51 9.97
CA PRO A 148 2.01 10.40 11.33
C PRO A 148 1.77 9.05 12.00
N TRP A 149 0.63 8.41 11.83
CA TRP A 149 0.32 7.17 12.54
C TRP A 149 1.29 6.03 12.22
N ALA A 150 1.74 5.95 10.97
CA ALA A 150 2.66 4.90 10.53
C ALA A 150 4.09 5.10 11.07
N ILE A 151 4.46 6.33 11.41
CA ILE A 151 5.77 6.65 11.99
C ILE A 151 5.74 6.79 13.52
N ILE A 152 4.57 6.72 14.17
CA ILE A 152 4.43 6.80 15.63
C ILE A 152 5.39 5.83 16.37
N PRO A 153 5.49 4.53 16.00
CA PRO A 153 6.41 3.63 16.68
C PRO A 153 7.87 4.07 16.58
N VAL A 154 8.29 4.57 15.42
CA VAL A 154 9.66 5.06 15.20
C VAL A 154 9.91 6.33 16.01
N ALA A 155 8.97 7.26 15.98
CA ALA A 155 9.04 8.51 16.74
C ALA A 155 9.12 8.25 18.25
N ALA A 156 8.33 7.29 18.76
CA ALA A 156 8.35 6.89 20.16
C ALA A 156 9.70 6.28 20.58
N ILE A 157 10.29 5.43 19.75
CA ILE A 157 11.61 4.83 20.01
C ILE A 157 12.71 5.90 20.00
N CYS A 158 12.61 6.86 19.07
CA CYS A 158 13.60 7.94 18.92
C CYS A 158 13.38 9.10 19.90
N GLY A 159 12.29 9.11 20.68
CA GLY A 159 11.95 10.19 21.60
C GLY A 159 11.65 11.53 20.92
N VAL A 160 11.07 11.48 19.72
CA VAL A 160 10.72 12.67 18.92
C VAL A 160 9.21 12.72 18.66
N ASP A 161 8.68 13.91 18.34
CA ASP A 161 7.29 14.07 17.96
C ASP A 161 7.02 13.50 16.57
N ALA A 162 5.93 12.73 16.41
CA ALA A 162 5.60 12.05 15.17
C ALA A 162 5.21 13.02 14.05
N PHE A 163 4.53 14.13 14.38
CA PHE A 163 4.16 15.15 13.39
C PHE A 163 5.37 15.94 12.91
N GLU A 164 6.31 16.25 13.81
CA GLU A 164 7.56 16.93 13.42
C GLU A 164 8.41 16.02 12.52
N LEU A 165 8.45 14.72 12.81
CA LEU A 165 9.13 13.73 11.97
C LEU A 165 8.47 13.64 10.59
N ALA A 166 7.13 13.52 10.52
CA ALA A 166 6.38 13.51 9.27
C ALA A 166 6.64 14.76 8.43
N LYS A 167 6.61 15.94 9.06
CA LYS A 167 6.86 17.23 8.40
C LYS A 167 8.26 17.30 7.78
N ARG A 168 9.26 16.77 8.45
CA ARG A 168 10.62 16.70 7.91
C ARG A 168 10.74 15.74 6.73
N ASN A 169 9.95 14.67 6.72
CA ASN A 169 9.94 13.67 5.66
C ASN A 169 9.26 14.15 4.36
N ILE A 170 8.39 15.16 4.41
CA ILE A 170 7.66 15.64 3.22
C ILE A 170 8.62 16.04 2.10
N LYS A 171 9.66 16.83 2.40
CA LYS A 171 10.61 17.29 1.36
C LYS A 171 11.34 16.15 0.66
N PRO A 172 12.02 15.23 1.36
CA PRO A 172 12.70 14.12 0.71
C PRO A 172 11.74 13.19 -0.03
N VAL A 173 10.52 12.98 0.48
CA VAL A 173 9.51 12.15 -0.18
C VAL A 173 9.06 12.79 -1.49
N VAL A 174 8.72 14.07 -1.50
CA VAL A 174 8.31 14.78 -2.73
C VAL A 174 9.42 14.76 -3.76
N ILE A 175 10.66 15.07 -3.38
CA ILE A 175 11.80 15.02 -4.28
C ILE A 175 12.01 13.59 -4.82
N GLY A 176 11.95 12.58 -3.95
CA GLY A 176 12.07 11.19 -4.34
C GLY A 176 10.99 10.74 -5.32
N LEU A 177 9.73 11.12 -5.09
CA LEU A 177 8.63 10.80 -6.00
C LEU A 177 8.77 11.49 -7.37
N VAL A 178 9.22 12.74 -7.41
CA VAL A 178 9.50 13.43 -8.67
C VAL A 178 10.59 12.71 -9.45
N VAL A 179 11.69 12.39 -8.80
CA VAL A 179 12.81 11.65 -9.43
C VAL A 179 12.35 10.27 -9.91
N THR A 180 11.63 9.53 -9.08
CA THR A 180 11.12 8.19 -9.44
C THR A 180 10.16 8.28 -10.63
N THR A 181 9.31 9.31 -10.69
CA THR A 181 8.40 9.54 -11.83
C THR A 181 9.16 9.81 -13.10
N ILE A 182 10.20 10.66 -13.05
CA ILE A 182 11.06 10.95 -14.23
C ILE A 182 11.74 9.67 -14.70
N VAL A 183 12.31 8.89 -13.80
CA VAL A 183 12.94 7.61 -14.13
C VAL A 183 11.93 6.64 -14.76
N ALA A 184 10.72 6.55 -14.22
CA ALA A 184 9.67 5.72 -14.78
C ALA A 184 9.28 6.15 -16.21
N ILE A 185 9.18 7.46 -16.49
CA ILE A 185 8.90 7.99 -17.85
C ILE A 185 9.98 7.56 -18.85
N ILE A 186 11.24 7.48 -18.42
CA ILE A 186 12.36 7.09 -19.29
C ILE A 186 12.37 5.58 -19.56
N ILE A 187 11.90 4.78 -18.59
CA ILE A 187 11.91 3.30 -18.67
C ILE A 187 10.69 2.76 -19.46
N ILE A 188 9.56 3.47 -19.43
CA ILE A 188 8.33 3.09 -20.16
C ILE A 188 8.48 3.41 -21.65
#